data_e1c01516dd4dfa8b185d8345d263bb5f
#
_entry.id   e1c01516dd4dfa8b185d8345d263bb5f
#
_cell.length_a   1.000
_cell.length_b   1.000
_cell.length_c   1.000
_cell.angle_alpha   90.00
_cell.angle_beta   90.00
_cell.angle_gamma   90.00
#
_symmetry.space_group_name_H-M   'P 1'
#
loop_
_entity.id
_entity.type
_entity.pdbx_description
1 polymer ?
#
loop_
_entity_poly.entity_id
_entity_poly.type
_entity_poly.pdbx_seq_one_letter_code
_entity_poly.pdbx_strand_id
1 'polypeptide(L)'
;MTDETVLADPSDISPISIVDEMKSSYLDYAMSVIVSRALPDVRDGLKPVHRRILFSAQESGFVYNRPYRKSARLVGEVMGKYHPHGDSSIYDALARMTQDWSMRVPLIDGQGNFGSMDPDPPAAMRYTEARLAKVATALLELSLIHI
;
A
#
# COMPACT_ATOMS: atom_id res chain seq x y z
N MET A 1 -22.96 -21.37 39.54
CA MET A 1 -22.10 -21.69 38.36
C MET A 1 -20.75 -21.10 38.68
N THR A 2 -19.86 -21.99 39.18
CA THR A 2 -18.50 -21.62 39.61
C THR A 2 -17.61 -21.60 38.37
N ASP A 3 -17.06 -20.45 38.13
CA ASP A 3 -16.07 -20.23 37.07
C ASP A 3 -14.76 -20.93 37.47
N GLU A 4 -14.54 -22.12 36.95
CA GLU A 4 -13.27 -22.83 37.11
C GLU A 4 -12.24 -22.16 36.21
N THR A 5 -11.47 -21.25 36.81
CA THR A 5 -10.21 -20.79 36.23
C THR A 5 -9.31 -22.01 36.10
N VAL A 6 -9.19 -22.55 34.90
CA VAL A 6 -8.22 -23.60 34.55
C VAL A 6 -6.82 -22.98 34.75
N LEU A 7 -6.25 -23.23 35.92
CA LEU A 7 -4.82 -22.92 36.18
C LEU A 7 -4.00 -23.86 35.29
N ALA A 8 -3.21 -23.30 34.41
CA ALA A 8 -2.28 -24.05 33.57
C ALA A 8 -1.38 -24.93 34.47
N ASP A 9 -1.15 -26.17 34.07
CA ASP A 9 -0.31 -27.13 34.80
C ASP A 9 1.11 -26.51 34.91
N PRO A 10 1.73 -26.45 36.10
CA PRO A 10 3.09 -25.96 36.29
C PRO A 10 4.15 -26.61 35.39
N SER A 11 3.84 -27.85 34.88
CA SER A 11 4.71 -28.55 33.93
C SER A 11 4.72 -27.95 32.52
N ASP A 12 3.73 -27.10 32.17
CA ASP A 12 3.65 -26.42 30.87
C ASP A 12 4.41 -25.08 30.84
N ILE A 13 4.98 -24.66 31.96
CA ILE A 13 5.70 -23.41 32.08
C ILE A 13 7.18 -23.66 31.76
N SER A 14 7.63 -23.25 30.58
CA SER A 14 9.04 -23.24 30.23
C SER A 14 9.66 -21.84 30.48
N PRO A 15 10.79 -21.73 31.17
CA PRO A 15 11.47 -20.44 31.38
C PRO A 15 12.05 -19.97 30.04
N ILE A 16 11.69 -18.75 29.61
CA ILE A 16 12.20 -18.12 28.41
C ILE A 16 12.99 -16.88 28.84
N SER A 17 14.21 -16.72 28.27
CA SER A 17 15.01 -15.51 28.44
C SER A 17 14.26 -14.35 27.75
N ILE A 18 13.98 -13.26 28.49
CA ILE A 18 13.35 -12.07 27.94
C ILE A 18 14.16 -11.45 26.79
N VAL A 19 15.51 -11.56 26.87
CA VAL A 19 16.41 -11.05 25.84
C VAL A 19 16.27 -11.87 24.55
N ASP A 20 16.17 -13.18 24.65
CA ASP A 20 16.04 -14.06 23.49
C ASP A 20 14.65 -13.92 22.84
N GLU A 21 13.61 -13.80 23.66
CA GLU A 21 12.25 -13.53 23.19
C GLU A 21 12.17 -12.18 22.48
N MET A 22 12.77 -11.12 23.04
CA MET A 22 12.79 -9.80 22.40
C MET A 22 13.55 -9.85 21.07
N LYS A 23 14.70 -10.52 20.99
CA LYS A 23 15.45 -10.66 19.73
C LYS A 23 14.64 -11.39 18.68
N SER A 24 14.02 -12.50 19.04
CA SER A 24 13.16 -13.28 18.13
C SER A 24 11.98 -12.44 17.63
N SER A 25 11.25 -11.81 18.55
CA SER A 25 10.09 -10.98 18.21
C SER A 25 10.46 -9.78 17.32
N TYR A 26 11.62 -9.13 17.58
CA TYR A 26 12.12 -8.06 16.72
C TYR A 26 12.51 -8.56 15.33
N LEU A 27 13.15 -9.72 15.25
CA LEU A 27 13.52 -10.31 13.97
C LEU A 27 12.27 -10.69 13.17
N ASP A 28 11.29 -11.31 13.79
CA ASP A 28 10.03 -11.72 13.15
C ASP A 28 9.26 -10.48 12.67
N TYR A 29 9.20 -9.43 13.47
CA TYR A 29 8.60 -8.16 13.06
C TYR A 29 9.34 -7.53 11.86
N ALA A 30 10.67 -7.45 11.93
CA ALA A 30 11.48 -6.89 10.85
C ALA A 30 11.34 -7.70 9.55
N MET A 31 11.36 -9.03 9.64
CA MET A 31 11.14 -9.92 8.49
C MET A 31 9.74 -9.75 7.91
N SER A 32 8.72 -9.69 8.74
CA SER A 32 7.34 -9.45 8.29
C SER A 32 7.19 -8.12 7.54
N VAL A 33 7.77 -7.03 8.08
CA VAL A 33 7.73 -5.71 7.42
C VAL A 33 8.50 -5.73 6.10
N ILE A 34 9.68 -6.36 6.04
CA ILE A 34 10.49 -6.43 4.82
C ILE A 34 9.76 -7.25 3.76
N VAL A 35 9.36 -8.47 4.08
CA VAL A 35 8.78 -9.42 3.12
C VAL A 35 7.39 -8.98 2.66
N SER A 36 6.52 -8.58 3.58
CA SER A 36 5.12 -8.29 3.27
C SER A 36 4.85 -6.84 2.83
N ARG A 37 5.78 -5.91 3.04
CA ARG A 37 5.54 -4.49 2.82
C ARG A 37 6.58 -3.79 1.96
N ALA A 38 7.88 -4.01 2.23
CA ALA A 38 8.96 -3.24 1.62
C ALA A 38 9.40 -3.79 0.25
N LEU A 39 9.41 -5.11 0.08
CA LEU A 39 9.85 -5.73 -1.15
C LEU A 39 8.74 -5.69 -2.22
N PRO A 40 9.10 -5.30 -3.46
CA PRO A 40 8.20 -5.42 -4.59
C PRO A 40 8.07 -6.90 -5.01
N ASP A 41 6.93 -7.26 -5.58
CA ASP A 41 6.69 -8.59 -6.14
C ASP A 41 7.59 -8.80 -7.37
N VAL A 42 8.26 -9.94 -7.44
CA VAL A 42 9.18 -10.27 -8.54
C VAL A 42 8.48 -10.35 -9.90
N ARG A 43 7.18 -10.63 -9.92
CA ARG A 43 6.39 -10.81 -11.16
C ARG A 43 6.03 -9.50 -11.84
N ASP A 44 5.70 -8.45 -11.07
CA ASP A 44 5.19 -7.19 -11.60
C ASP A 44 5.84 -5.93 -11.00
N GLY A 45 6.74 -6.11 -10.04
CA GLY A 45 7.44 -4.99 -9.39
C GLY A 45 6.58 -4.16 -8.45
N LEU A 46 5.35 -4.58 -8.14
CA LEU A 46 4.43 -3.81 -7.32
C LEU A 46 4.59 -4.16 -5.83
N LYS A 47 4.57 -3.14 -5.00
CA LYS A 47 4.39 -3.29 -3.55
C LYS A 47 2.89 -3.38 -3.22
N PRO A 48 2.52 -3.91 -2.03
CA PRO A 48 1.12 -4.02 -1.63
C PRO A 48 0.33 -2.71 -1.71
N VAL A 49 0.94 -1.58 -1.37
CA VAL A 49 0.29 -0.26 -1.48
C VAL A 49 -0.06 0.09 -2.93
N HIS A 50 0.84 -0.22 -3.88
CA HIS A 50 0.60 0.04 -5.30
C HIS A 50 -0.59 -0.79 -5.81
N ARG A 51 -0.67 -2.08 -5.45
CA ARG A 51 -1.80 -2.95 -5.81
C ARG A 51 -3.12 -2.41 -5.30
N ARG A 52 -3.14 -1.98 -4.03
CA ARG A 52 -4.35 -1.43 -3.39
C ARG A 52 -4.80 -0.13 -4.05
N ILE A 53 -3.86 0.72 -4.46
CA ILE A 53 -4.18 1.95 -5.21
C ILE A 53 -4.78 1.60 -6.58
N LEU A 54 -4.15 0.71 -7.36
CA LEU A 54 -4.62 0.32 -8.68
C LEU A 54 -5.99 -0.37 -8.62
N PHE A 55 -6.16 -1.30 -7.68
CA PHE A 55 -7.42 -2.01 -7.48
C PHE A 55 -8.55 -1.05 -7.07
N SER A 56 -8.31 -0.19 -6.08
CA SER A 56 -9.28 0.81 -5.64
C SER A 56 -9.64 1.79 -6.76
N ALA A 57 -8.67 2.19 -7.57
CA ALA A 57 -8.89 3.06 -8.72
C ALA A 57 -9.80 2.39 -9.76
N GLN A 58 -9.58 1.12 -10.06
CA GLN A 58 -10.41 0.34 -10.98
C GLN A 58 -11.84 0.21 -10.46
N GLU A 59 -12.00 -0.23 -9.22
CA GLU A 59 -13.30 -0.43 -8.59
C GLU A 59 -14.11 0.87 -8.48
N SER A 60 -13.45 1.96 -8.12
CA SER A 60 -14.07 3.28 -7.98
C SER A 60 -14.26 4.01 -9.33
N GLY A 61 -13.88 3.40 -10.44
CA GLY A 61 -14.07 3.94 -11.78
C GLY A 61 -13.16 5.10 -12.15
N PHE A 62 -11.93 5.13 -11.60
CA PHE A 62 -10.84 6.03 -12.02
C PHE A 62 -10.12 5.46 -13.24
N VAL A 63 -10.85 5.08 -14.28
CA VAL A 63 -10.33 4.41 -15.46
C VAL A 63 -9.88 5.42 -16.53
N TYR A 64 -8.97 5.00 -17.41
CA TYR A 64 -8.29 5.84 -18.39
C TYR A 64 -9.24 6.58 -19.36
N ASN A 65 -10.42 6.01 -19.63
CA ASN A 65 -11.42 6.54 -20.55
C ASN A 65 -12.47 7.43 -19.86
N ARG A 66 -12.27 7.78 -18.58
CA ARG A 66 -13.13 8.67 -17.81
C ARG A 66 -12.40 9.95 -17.43
N PRO A 67 -13.12 11.03 -17.08
CA PRO A 67 -12.52 12.25 -16.60
C PRO A 67 -11.66 12.02 -15.36
N TYR A 68 -10.64 12.87 -15.20
CA TYR A 68 -9.84 12.92 -13.97
C TYR A 68 -10.72 13.21 -12.75
N ARG A 69 -10.30 12.69 -11.62
CA ARG A 69 -10.94 12.93 -10.33
C ARG A 69 -9.89 13.29 -9.29
N LYS A 70 -10.31 13.98 -8.24
CA LYS A 70 -9.41 14.42 -7.17
C LYS A 70 -8.66 13.26 -6.55
N SER A 71 -7.35 13.40 -6.42
CA SER A 71 -6.46 12.41 -5.78
C SER A 71 -6.88 12.14 -4.34
N ALA A 72 -7.35 13.15 -3.63
CA ALA A 72 -7.86 13.00 -2.27
C ALA A 72 -9.01 11.98 -2.15
N ARG A 73 -9.86 11.87 -3.16
CA ARG A 73 -10.93 10.87 -3.19
C ARG A 73 -10.38 9.47 -3.31
N LEU A 74 -9.42 9.25 -4.21
CA LEU A 74 -8.80 7.94 -4.38
C LEU A 74 -8.04 7.53 -3.12
N VAL A 75 -7.27 8.44 -2.51
CA VAL A 75 -6.55 8.19 -1.26
C VAL A 75 -7.53 7.82 -0.14
N GLY A 76 -8.65 8.52 -0.01
CA GLY A 76 -9.69 8.20 0.97
C GLY A 76 -10.31 6.81 0.77
N GLU A 77 -10.61 6.42 -0.47
CA GLU A 77 -11.13 5.08 -0.79
C GLU A 77 -10.12 3.98 -0.44
N VAL A 78 -8.84 4.18 -0.77
CA VAL A 78 -7.76 3.23 -0.44
C VAL A 78 -7.60 3.10 1.06
N MET A 79 -7.55 4.22 1.78
CA MET A 79 -7.39 4.24 3.24
C MET A 79 -8.57 3.57 3.95
N GLY A 80 -9.79 3.87 3.52
CA GLY A 80 -10.98 3.37 4.17
C GLY A 80 -11.26 1.89 3.94
N LYS A 81 -10.85 1.33 2.79
CA LYS A 81 -11.21 -0.04 2.42
C LYS A 81 -10.06 -1.04 2.48
N TYR A 82 -8.85 -0.62 2.12
CA TYR A 82 -7.77 -1.56 1.81
C TYR A 82 -6.47 -1.34 2.58
N HIS A 83 -6.21 -0.12 3.01
CA HIS A 83 -4.90 0.23 3.58
C HIS A 83 -5.05 1.17 4.78
N PRO A 84 -5.26 0.62 6.00
CA PRO A 84 -5.50 1.41 7.21
C PRO A 84 -4.20 2.05 7.73
N HIS A 85 -3.59 2.91 6.93
CA HIS A 85 -2.37 3.67 7.23
C HIS A 85 -2.60 5.14 6.91
N GLY A 86 -1.60 6.00 7.24
CA GLY A 86 -1.71 7.43 7.01
C GLY A 86 -1.92 7.80 5.53
N ASP A 87 -2.77 8.78 5.29
CA ASP A 87 -3.11 9.30 3.96
C ASP A 87 -1.91 9.82 3.19
N SER A 88 -0.96 10.44 3.89
CA SER A 88 0.28 10.95 3.29
C SER A 88 1.09 9.85 2.62
N SER A 89 1.25 8.69 3.27
CA SER A 89 2.01 7.57 2.71
C SER A 89 1.35 6.98 1.47
N ILE A 90 0.02 6.95 1.43
CA ILE A 90 -0.76 6.51 0.26
C ILE A 90 -0.62 7.52 -0.86
N TYR A 91 -0.72 8.81 -0.53
CA TYR A 91 -0.58 9.88 -1.54
C TYR A 91 0.83 9.94 -2.13
N ASP A 92 1.87 9.77 -1.33
CA ASP A 92 3.26 9.72 -1.80
C ASP A 92 3.48 8.54 -2.78
N ALA A 93 2.90 7.38 -2.47
CA ALA A 93 2.94 6.24 -3.38
C ALA A 93 2.18 6.53 -4.69
N LEU A 94 1.00 7.13 -4.61
CA LEU A 94 0.21 7.56 -5.77
C LEU A 94 0.99 8.56 -6.64
N ALA A 95 1.60 9.58 -6.01
CA ALA A 95 2.37 10.58 -6.71
C ALA A 95 3.55 9.97 -7.48
N ARG A 96 4.29 9.05 -6.85
CA ARG A 96 5.39 8.34 -7.54
C ARG A 96 4.93 7.51 -8.73
N MET A 97 3.73 6.96 -8.69
CA MET A 97 3.16 6.19 -9.80
C MET A 97 2.75 7.06 -11.01
N THR A 98 2.67 8.38 -10.84
CA THR A 98 2.41 9.34 -11.93
C THR A 98 3.67 9.91 -12.54
N GLN A 99 4.82 9.80 -11.85
CA GLN A 99 6.07 10.43 -12.24
C GLN A 99 6.82 9.58 -13.29
N ASP A 100 7.14 10.15 -14.42
CA ASP A 100 7.88 9.49 -15.52
C ASP A 100 9.37 9.26 -15.20
N TRP A 101 9.94 10.02 -14.26
CA TRP A 101 11.30 9.81 -13.75
C TRP A 101 11.38 8.78 -12.62
N SER A 102 10.26 8.49 -11.94
CA SER A 102 10.20 7.46 -10.88
C SER A 102 9.78 6.10 -11.41
N MET A 103 8.99 6.07 -12.47
CA MET A 103 8.45 4.85 -13.08
C MET A 103 8.87 4.75 -14.52
N ARG A 104 9.39 3.59 -14.93
CA ARG A 104 9.68 3.33 -16.35
C ARG A 104 8.44 3.51 -17.24
N VAL A 105 7.30 3.07 -16.72
CA VAL A 105 5.99 3.27 -17.33
C VAL A 105 5.04 3.72 -16.23
N PRO A 106 4.58 4.98 -16.23
CA PRO A 106 3.61 5.47 -15.28
C PRO A 106 2.30 4.66 -15.33
N LEU A 107 1.83 4.22 -14.17
CA LEU A 107 0.59 3.44 -14.05
C LEU A 107 -0.63 4.30 -13.74
N ILE A 108 -0.38 5.51 -13.28
CA ILE A 108 -1.40 6.52 -13.00
C ILE A 108 -1.15 7.71 -13.94
N ASP A 109 -2.21 8.16 -14.57
CA ASP A 109 -2.24 9.38 -15.35
C ASP A 109 -2.73 10.51 -14.44
N GLY A 110 -1.87 11.50 -14.20
CA GLY A 110 -2.09 12.57 -13.25
C GLY A 110 -2.24 13.93 -13.92
N GLN A 111 -3.09 14.77 -13.37
CA GLN A 111 -3.26 16.17 -13.76
C GLN A 111 -2.96 17.08 -12.57
N GLY A 112 -2.07 18.03 -12.76
CA GLY A 112 -1.60 18.95 -11.72
C GLY A 112 -0.12 18.77 -11.42
N ASN A 113 0.33 19.33 -10.30
CA ASN A 113 1.73 19.28 -9.89
C ASN A 113 1.97 18.03 -9.01
N PHE A 114 2.64 17.03 -9.56
CA PHE A 114 3.09 15.83 -8.84
C PHE A 114 4.59 15.87 -8.49
N GLY A 115 5.18 17.06 -8.42
CA GLY A 115 6.59 17.25 -8.12
C GLY A 115 7.45 17.36 -9.37
N SER A 116 8.75 17.44 -9.17
CA SER A 116 9.77 17.47 -10.23
C SER A 116 10.96 16.60 -9.87
N MET A 117 11.91 16.44 -10.79
CA MET A 117 13.20 15.77 -10.52
C MET A 117 14.04 16.55 -9.50
N ASP A 118 13.88 17.86 -9.47
CA ASP A 118 14.36 18.69 -8.37
C ASP A 118 13.52 18.38 -7.12
N PRO A 119 14.01 18.68 -5.90
CA PRO A 119 13.35 18.24 -4.66
C PRO A 119 12.03 18.97 -4.36
N ASP A 120 11.26 19.32 -5.37
CA ASP A 120 9.94 19.91 -5.20
C ASP A 120 8.92 18.81 -4.85
N PRO A 121 8.22 18.94 -3.71
CA PRO A 121 7.19 17.99 -3.35
C PRO A 121 5.95 18.14 -4.25
N PRO A 122 5.15 17.07 -4.38
CA PRO A 122 3.86 17.17 -5.05
C PRO A 122 2.93 18.14 -4.32
N ALA A 123 2.05 18.81 -5.06
CA ALA A 123 1.01 19.64 -4.48
C ALA A 123 0.06 18.78 -3.62
N ALA A 124 -0.63 19.41 -2.67
CA ALA A 124 -1.57 18.71 -1.81
C ALA A 124 -2.63 17.95 -2.63
N MET A 125 -3.01 16.75 -2.17
CA MET A 125 -3.92 15.83 -2.87
C MET A 125 -5.29 16.41 -3.22
N ARG A 126 -5.70 17.50 -2.57
CA ARG A 126 -6.93 18.24 -2.88
C ARG A 126 -6.85 19.03 -4.19
N TYR A 127 -5.64 19.36 -4.65
CA TYR A 127 -5.41 20.11 -5.89
C TYR A 127 -5.11 19.22 -7.08
N THR A 128 -4.50 18.08 -6.86
CA THR A 128 -4.15 17.13 -7.92
C THR A 128 -5.31 16.23 -8.28
N GLU A 129 -5.30 15.76 -9.52
CA GLU A 129 -6.29 14.83 -10.05
C GLU A 129 -5.59 13.63 -10.67
N ALA A 130 -6.23 12.47 -10.62
CA ALA A 130 -5.65 11.22 -11.09
C ALA A 130 -6.69 10.33 -11.75
N ARG A 131 -6.20 9.43 -12.61
CA ARG A 131 -6.92 8.27 -13.15
C ARG A 131 -5.93 7.18 -13.51
N LEU A 132 -6.39 5.97 -13.78
CA LEU A 132 -5.52 4.91 -14.28
C LEU A 132 -4.99 5.27 -15.67
N ALA A 133 -3.70 5.01 -15.90
CA ALA A 133 -3.16 5.00 -17.25
C ALA A 133 -3.68 3.77 -18.01
N LYS A 134 -3.75 3.85 -19.35
CA LYS A 134 -4.22 2.73 -20.19
C LYS A 134 -3.41 1.45 -19.95
N VAL A 135 -2.10 1.56 -19.73
CA VAL A 135 -1.22 0.41 -19.49
C VAL A 135 -1.52 -0.30 -18.18
N ALA A 136 -2.03 0.41 -17.16
CA ALA A 136 -2.42 -0.20 -15.90
C ALA A 136 -3.59 -1.18 -16.05
N THR A 137 -4.45 -1.00 -17.06
CA THR A 137 -5.55 -1.92 -17.36
C THR A 137 -5.02 -3.32 -17.69
N ALA A 138 -3.91 -3.41 -18.43
CA ALA A 138 -3.31 -4.70 -18.76
C ALA A 138 -2.80 -5.45 -17.51
N LEU A 139 -2.25 -4.73 -16.52
CA LEU A 139 -1.86 -5.35 -15.24
C LEU A 139 -3.08 -5.87 -14.47
N LEU A 140 -4.19 -5.14 -14.52
CA LEU A 140 -5.44 -5.52 -13.87
C LEU A 140 -6.11 -6.74 -14.55
N GLU A 141 -6.03 -6.84 -15.87
CA GLU A 141 -6.54 -7.97 -16.66
C GLU A 141 -5.71 -9.24 -16.46
N LEU A 142 -4.40 -9.13 -16.26
CA LEU A 142 -3.48 -10.25 -16.02
C LEU A 142 -3.61 -10.87 -14.62
N SER A 143 -4.60 -10.49 -13.85
CA SER A 143 -5.14 -11.19 -12.67
C SER A 143 -4.23 -11.38 -11.44
N LEU A 144 -3.07 -10.77 -11.39
CA LEU A 144 -2.24 -10.81 -10.17
C LEU A 144 -2.76 -9.88 -9.07
N ILE A 145 -3.73 -9.04 -9.41
CA ILE A 145 -4.34 -8.07 -8.50
C ILE A 145 -5.59 -8.64 -7.80
N HIS A 146 -6.09 -9.76 -8.27
CA HIS A 146 -7.25 -10.45 -7.68
C HIS A 146 -6.95 -11.25 -6.41
N ILE A 147 -5.80 -11.03 -5.79
CA ILE A 147 -5.44 -11.72 -4.55
C ILE A 147 -5.48 -10.74 -3.40
#